data_3d938e955f463a1c493f1da5fe09af44
#
_entry.id   3d938e955f463a1c493f1da5fe09af44
#
_cell.length_a   1.000
_cell.length_b   1.000
_cell.length_c   1.000
_cell.angle_alpha   90.00
_cell.angle_beta   90.00
_cell.angle_gamma   90.00
#
_symmetry.space_group_name_H-M   'P 1'
#
loop_
_entity.id
_entity.type
_entity.pdbx_description
1 polymer ?
#
loop_
_entity_poly.entity_id
_entity_poly.type
_entity_poly.pdbx_seq_one_letter_code
_entity_poly.pdbx_strand_id
1 'polypeptide(L)'
;METVRITGKNRLSGEVRLQGAKNSALPILAAAASVDGVSVIHNCPRLSDVDAAIKILRFIGCKVEREGDTVTVDATDVSRCDVPRELMCEMRSSVIFLSPLLARLGMAEISAPGGCEIGLRPIDLHLSSLRLMGAQIETEGGVLSCRCPDGLHGEKITLSFPSVGATENILIAAASADGETVILNAAREPEIADLADFLCSCGAHISGADSGEIKVCGVKKFHSAEHTVIPDRIIASTYMAAAAVTGGDVRILDTRAEHITPVIPVFEQAGCKVECGESSVHILAPVRLRSVQTVRTMPYPGFPTDSQAAVMAMLSVAHGTSVMIENIFENRYRHVRELCRLGADIMTEGKVAVIKGVETLTGACVCAADLRAGTALAVAGLAAQGSTTIENVCLIDRGWQDMEEKLRSLGAEIERES
;
A
#
# COMPACT_ATOMS: atom_id res chain seq x y z
N MET A 1 -11.69 21.19 -10.72
CA MET A 1 -11.37 20.02 -9.85
C MET A 1 -11.32 18.83 -10.79
N GLU A 2 -10.15 18.17 -10.87
CA GLU A 2 -9.98 17.07 -11.81
C GLU A 2 -10.94 15.91 -11.50
N THR A 3 -11.54 15.39 -12.58
CA THR A 3 -12.44 14.23 -12.53
C THR A 3 -11.98 13.18 -13.55
N VAL A 4 -12.40 11.95 -13.37
CA VAL A 4 -12.23 10.90 -14.38
C VAL A 4 -13.59 10.40 -14.81
N ARG A 5 -13.81 10.37 -16.13
CA ARG A 5 -15.01 9.82 -16.76
C ARG A 5 -14.71 8.45 -17.36
N ILE A 6 -15.53 7.47 -17.05
CA ILE A 6 -15.45 6.09 -17.54
C ILE A 6 -16.76 5.73 -18.24
N THR A 7 -16.69 5.36 -19.51
CA THR A 7 -17.81 4.73 -20.22
C THR A 7 -17.70 3.22 -20.03
N GLY A 8 -18.68 2.63 -19.36
CA GLY A 8 -18.61 1.21 -18.99
C GLY A 8 -19.06 0.25 -20.10
N LYS A 9 -19.07 -1.05 -19.75
CA LYS A 9 -19.42 -2.17 -20.65
C LYS A 9 -18.42 -2.47 -21.78
N ASN A 10 -17.25 -1.85 -21.78
CA ASN A 10 -16.18 -2.23 -22.67
C ASN A 10 -15.41 -3.43 -22.08
N ARG A 11 -15.29 -4.51 -22.85
CA ARG A 11 -14.53 -5.70 -22.45
C ARG A 11 -13.05 -5.37 -22.45
N LEU A 12 -12.38 -5.54 -21.32
CA LEU A 12 -10.93 -5.39 -21.25
C LEU A 12 -10.22 -6.59 -21.84
N SER A 13 -9.19 -6.35 -22.64
CA SER A 13 -8.36 -7.42 -23.20
C SER A 13 -6.94 -6.91 -23.50
N GLY A 14 -5.97 -7.82 -23.46
CA GLY A 14 -4.59 -7.50 -23.76
C GLY A 14 -3.65 -7.66 -22.59
N GLU A 15 -2.55 -6.92 -22.60
CA GLU A 15 -1.49 -7.01 -21.61
C GLU A 15 -1.29 -5.67 -20.90
N VAL A 16 -1.05 -5.72 -19.59
CA VAL A 16 -0.70 -4.54 -18.80
C VAL A 16 0.49 -4.85 -17.90
N ARG A 17 1.44 -3.92 -17.84
CA ARG A 17 2.62 -4.02 -16.99
C ARG A 17 2.38 -3.37 -15.65
N LEU A 18 2.70 -4.07 -14.55
CA LEU A 18 2.58 -3.53 -13.20
C LEU A 18 3.58 -2.39 -12.95
N GLN A 19 3.20 -1.56 -12.03
CA GLN A 19 4.08 -0.59 -11.36
C GLN A 19 4.76 -1.23 -10.16
N GLY A 20 5.80 -0.60 -9.64
CA GLY A 20 6.38 -0.95 -8.35
C GLY A 20 5.40 -0.73 -7.19
N ALA A 21 5.57 -1.52 -6.13
CA ALA A 21 4.70 -1.48 -4.96
C ALA A 21 4.89 -0.19 -4.16
N LYS A 22 3.83 0.61 -4.07
CA LYS A 22 3.82 1.82 -3.23
C LYS A 22 4.24 1.52 -1.80
N ASN A 23 3.63 0.49 -1.21
CA ASN A 23 3.84 0.13 0.19
C ASN A 23 5.24 -0.45 0.46
N SER A 24 6.00 -0.76 -0.59
CA SER A 24 7.41 -1.13 -0.50
C SER A 24 8.32 0.06 -0.75
N ALA A 25 8.03 0.88 -1.76
CA ALA A 25 8.82 2.04 -2.11
C ALA A 25 8.94 3.05 -0.95
N LEU A 26 7.84 3.30 -0.22
CA LEU A 26 7.83 4.29 0.87
C LEU A 26 8.77 3.93 2.02
N PRO A 27 8.73 2.72 2.63
CA PRO A 27 9.66 2.36 3.69
C PRO A 27 11.11 2.23 3.19
N ILE A 28 11.35 1.80 1.95
CA ILE A 28 12.69 1.75 1.34
C ILE A 28 13.27 3.17 1.17
N LEU A 29 12.47 4.12 0.66
CA LEU A 29 12.88 5.53 0.58
C LEU A 29 13.18 6.12 1.95
N ALA A 30 12.38 5.82 2.97
CA ALA A 30 12.64 6.25 4.34
C ALA A 30 13.94 5.61 4.87
N ALA A 31 14.14 4.31 4.67
CA ALA A 31 15.34 3.59 5.09
C ALA A 31 16.61 4.12 4.41
N ALA A 32 16.52 4.60 3.16
CA ALA A 32 17.65 5.20 2.45
C ALA A 32 18.22 6.42 3.19
N ALA A 33 17.42 7.14 4.00
CA ALA A 33 17.93 8.23 4.85
C ALA A 33 18.87 7.75 5.97
N SER A 34 18.85 6.47 6.33
CA SER A 34 19.78 5.89 7.31
C SER A 34 21.16 5.59 6.69
N VAL A 35 21.25 5.51 5.37
CA VAL A 35 22.47 5.11 4.65
C VAL A 35 23.42 6.31 4.53
N ASP A 36 24.68 6.14 4.95
CA ASP A 36 25.72 7.15 4.77
C ASP A 36 26.32 7.03 3.35
N GLY A 37 25.61 7.51 2.36
CA GLY A 37 25.98 7.40 0.95
C GLY A 37 24.82 7.47 0.00
N VAL A 38 24.96 6.87 -1.18
CA VAL A 38 24.01 6.93 -2.27
C VAL A 38 23.23 5.59 -2.37
N SER A 39 21.92 5.67 -2.38
CA SER A 39 21.03 4.53 -2.69
C SER A 39 20.34 4.77 -4.03
N VAL A 40 20.34 3.74 -4.90
CA VAL A 40 19.63 3.77 -6.19
C VAL A 40 18.45 2.81 -6.12
N ILE A 41 17.24 3.33 -6.31
CA ILE A 41 15.99 2.60 -6.12
C ILE A 41 15.23 2.56 -7.45
N HIS A 42 15.22 1.38 -8.08
CA HIS A 42 14.53 1.12 -9.35
C HIS A 42 13.07 0.69 -9.13
N ASN A 43 12.29 0.75 -10.20
CA ASN A 43 10.86 0.43 -10.19
C ASN A 43 10.09 1.18 -9.09
N CYS A 44 10.53 2.41 -8.79
CA CYS A 44 9.89 3.28 -7.81
C CYS A 44 8.70 4.00 -8.47
N PRO A 45 7.45 3.73 -8.08
CA PRO A 45 6.28 4.20 -8.82
C PRO A 45 6.14 5.73 -8.75
N ARG A 46 5.57 6.32 -9.82
CA ARG A 46 5.27 7.76 -9.91
C ARG A 46 3.91 8.04 -9.26
N LEU A 47 3.92 8.25 -7.97
CA LEU A 47 2.74 8.44 -7.13
C LEU A 47 2.91 9.66 -6.24
N SER A 48 1.84 10.36 -5.93
CA SER A 48 1.90 11.55 -5.05
C SER A 48 2.41 11.24 -3.64
N ASP A 49 2.15 10.03 -3.10
CA ASP A 49 2.71 9.58 -1.81
C ASP A 49 4.25 9.43 -1.89
N VAL A 50 4.78 8.96 -3.03
CA VAL A 50 6.24 8.85 -3.27
C VAL A 50 6.87 10.23 -3.42
N ASP A 51 6.19 11.15 -4.12
CA ASP A 51 6.66 12.54 -4.24
C ASP A 51 6.69 13.24 -2.88
N ALA A 52 5.72 12.96 -2.00
CA ALA A 52 5.72 13.45 -0.62
C ALA A 52 6.92 12.89 0.18
N ALA A 53 7.24 11.59 0.04
CA ALA A 53 8.43 11.00 0.66
C ALA A 53 9.71 11.66 0.15
N ILE A 54 9.82 11.92 -1.15
CA ILE A 54 10.96 12.64 -1.76
C ILE A 54 11.09 14.06 -1.20
N LYS A 55 9.98 14.78 -0.99
CA LYS A 55 10.00 16.10 -0.36
C LYS A 55 10.53 16.04 1.08
N ILE A 56 10.11 15.04 1.85
CA ILE A 56 10.62 14.84 3.22
C ILE A 56 12.12 14.56 3.17
N LEU A 57 12.60 13.66 2.30
CA LEU A 57 14.02 13.35 2.13
C LEU A 57 14.85 14.60 1.82
N ARG A 58 14.39 15.40 0.86
CA ARG A 58 15.07 16.68 0.53
C ARG A 58 15.09 17.66 1.69
N PHE A 59 13.98 17.72 2.44
CA PHE A 59 13.86 18.60 3.59
C PHE A 59 14.84 18.24 4.72
N ILE A 60 15.06 16.95 4.98
CA ILE A 60 15.99 16.48 6.02
C ILE A 60 17.47 16.56 5.58
N GLY A 61 17.77 16.94 4.32
CA GLY A 61 19.11 17.18 3.80
C GLY A 61 19.59 16.20 2.74
N CYS A 62 18.77 15.22 2.32
CA CYS A 62 19.14 14.33 1.22
C CYS A 62 19.10 15.07 -0.13
N LYS A 63 20.03 14.74 -1.01
CA LYS A 63 19.92 15.08 -2.43
C LYS A 63 19.17 13.95 -3.13
N VAL A 64 18.06 14.28 -3.77
CA VAL A 64 17.22 13.27 -4.42
C VAL A 64 16.98 13.64 -5.87
N GLU A 65 17.35 12.73 -6.75
CA GLU A 65 17.12 12.80 -8.20
C GLU A 65 16.16 11.71 -8.63
N ARG A 66 15.36 11.97 -9.66
CA ARG A 66 14.43 11.00 -10.24
C ARG A 66 14.53 11.00 -11.75
N GLU A 67 14.76 9.81 -12.31
CA GLU A 67 14.74 9.57 -13.75
C GLU A 67 13.73 8.43 -14.04
N GLY A 68 12.57 8.79 -14.56
CA GLY A 68 11.50 7.82 -14.82
C GLY A 68 11.00 7.15 -13.52
N ASP A 69 11.24 5.86 -13.41
CA ASP A 69 10.91 5.01 -12.25
C ASP A 69 12.13 4.71 -11.34
N THR A 70 13.27 5.35 -11.61
CA THR A 70 14.46 5.26 -10.77
C THR A 70 14.59 6.51 -9.90
N VAL A 71 14.80 6.31 -8.60
CA VAL A 71 15.05 7.36 -7.61
C VAL A 71 16.43 7.14 -6.99
N THR A 72 17.29 8.15 -7.11
CA THR A 72 18.61 8.17 -6.47
C THR A 72 18.55 9.06 -5.25
N VAL A 73 18.93 8.53 -4.09
CA VAL A 73 18.95 9.22 -2.80
C VAL A 73 20.39 9.28 -2.29
N ASP A 74 20.98 10.47 -2.26
CA ASP A 74 22.24 10.73 -1.57
C ASP A 74 21.92 11.30 -0.17
N ALA A 75 22.12 10.48 0.85
CA ALA A 75 21.85 10.82 2.24
C ALA A 75 23.12 11.16 3.05
N THR A 76 24.20 11.54 2.38
CA THR A 76 25.48 11.92 3.03
C THR A 76 25.30 13.12 3.98
N ASP A 77 24.49 14.12 3.58
CA ASP A 77 24.34 15.42 4.26
C ASP A 77 23.06 15.52 5.13
N VAL A 78 22.49 14.38 5.59
CA VAL A 78 21.32 14.40 6.48
C VAL A 78 21.66 15.16 7.76
N SER A 79 20.92 16.24 8.04
CA SER A 79 21.25 17.17 9.13
C SER A 79 20.04 17.70 9.90
N ARG A 80 18.82 17.51 9.40
CA ARG A 80 17.60 17.98 10.07
C ARG A 80 16.82 16.81 10.66
N CYS A 81 16.43 16.98 11.90
CA CYS A 81 15.62 16.00 12.64
C CYS A 81 14.14 16.42 12.79
N ASP A 82 13.83 17.67 12.40
CA ASP A 82 12.50 18.27 12.49
C ASP A 82 11.80 18.17 11.11
N VAL A 83 10.65 17.48 11.05
CA VAL A 83 9.83 17.43 9.83
C VAL A 83 8.53 18.18 10.04
N PRO A 84 8.26 19.26 9.27
CA PRO A 84 7.12 20.12 9.49
C PRO A 84 5.79 19.39 9.21
N ARG A 85 4.74 19.85 9.89
CA ARG A 85 3.40 19.27 9.83
C ARG A 85 2.86 19.17 8.40
N GLU A 86 3.12 20.17 7.58
CA GLU A 86 2.65 20.25 6.20
C GLU A 86 3.14 19.05 5.39
N LEU A 87 4.43 18.70 5.48
CA LEU A 87 5.01 17.53 4.81
C LEU A 87 4.51 16.23 5.43
N MET A 88 4.38 16.16 6.76
CA MET A 88 3.87 14.97 7.44
C MET A 88 2.42 14.65 7.08
N CYS A 89 1.60 15.66 6.76
CA CYS A 89 0.20 15.49 6.37
C CYS A 89 0.01 15.07 4.90
N GLU A 90 0.99 15.32 4.02
CA GLU A 90 0.91 14.91 2.61
C GLU A 90 0.87 13.38 2.46
N MET A 91 1.58 12.67 3.35
CA MET A 91 1.67 11.20 3.32
C MET A 91 1.31 10.60 4.67
N ARG A 92 0.33 9.68 4.70
CA ARG A 92 -0.16 9.08 5.96
C ARG A 92 0.84 8.18 6.68
N SER A 93 1.76 7.55 5.92
CA SER A 93 2.82 6.69 6.46
C SER A 93 4.07 7.45 6.86
N SER A 94 4.02 8.78 6.93
CA SER A 94 5.18 9.64 7.24
C SER A 94 5.85 9.33 8.59
N VAL A 95 5.15 8.71 9.54
CA VAL A 95 5.73 8.21 10.80
C VAL A 95 6.89 7.24 10.59
N ILE A 96 7.03 6.63 9.40
CA ILE A 96 8.15 5.76 9.04
C ILE A 96 9.50 6.50 9.08
N PHE A 97 9.51 7.83 8.88
CA PHE A 97 10.72 8.64 8.95
C PHE A 97 11.28 8.81 10.38
N LEU A 98 10.52 8.41 11.41
CA LEU A 98 10.97 8.47 12.79
C LEU A 98 12.23 7.62 13.02
N SER A 99 12.21 6.38 12.55
CA SER A 99 13.32 5.44 12.74
C SER A 99 14.62 5.83 12.04
N PRO A 100 14.63 6.21 10.74
CA PRO A 100 15.88 6.64 10.10
C PRO A 100 16.47 7.91 10.72
N LEU A 101 15.63 8.86 11.19
CA LEU A 101 16.12 10.04 11.87
C LEU A 101 16.74 9.72 13.23
N LEU A 102 16.10 8.86 14.03
CA LEU A 102 16.67 8.35 15.29
C LEU A 102 17.97 7.59 15.05
N ALA A 103 18.01 6.71 14.05
CA ALA A 103 19.21 5.94 13.70
C ALA A 103 20.38 6.83 13.27
N ARG A 104 20.11 7.90 12.49
CA ARG A 104 21.13 8.74 11.90
C ARG A 104 21.58 9.89 12.79
N LEU A 105 20.62 10.53 13.48
CA LEU A 105 20.85 11.77 14.24
C LEU A 105 20.67 11.61 15.76
N GLY A 106 20.19 10.45 16.22
CA GLY A 106 19.86 10.23 17.64
C GLY A 106 18.64 11.02 18.12
N MET A 107 17.99 11.77 17.23
CA MET A 107 16.80 12.56 17.54
C MET A 107 15.89 12.70 16.33
N ALA A 108 14.58 12.83 16.60
CA ALA A 108 13.57 13.13 15.59
C ALA A 108 12.45 13.96 16.20
N GLU A 109 11.97 14.95 15.47
CA GLU A 109 10.81 15.76 15.83
C GLU A 109 9.84 15.74 14.65
N ILE A 110 8.68 15.12 14.84
CA ILE A 110 7.67 14.99 13.80
C ILE A 110 6.29 15.34 14.35
N SER A 111 5.44 15.91 13.51
CA SER A 111 4.03 16.05 13.89
C SER A 111 3.37 14.68 13.96
N ALA A 112 2.64 14.42 15.04
CA ALA A 112 1.84 13.20 15.15
C ALA A 112 0.88 13.13 13.95
N PRO A 113 0.84 12.00 13.22
CA PRO A 113 -0.06 11.87 12.09
C PRO A 113 -1.51 12.05 12.56
N GLY A 114 -2.25 12.91 11.88
CA GLY A 114 -3.67 13.11 12.16
C GLY A 114 -4.48 11.83 11.96
N GLY A 115 -5.68 11.76 12.56
CA GLY A 115 -6.60 10.62 12.40
C GLY A 115 -6.84 10.29 10.93
N CYS A 116 -6.94 9.01 10.62
CA CYS A 116 -7.22 8.52 9.27
C CYS A 116 -8.73 8.42 9.05
N GLU A 117 -9.19 8.79 7.86
CA GLU A 117 -10.61 8.67 7.49
C GLU A 117 -11.13 7.22 7.47
N ILE A 118 -10.24 6.23 7.30
CA ILE A 118 -10.58 4.79 7.32
C ILE A 118 -10.55 4.17 8.72
N GLY A 119 -10.22 4.93 9.77
CA GLY A 119 -10.17 4.48 11.17
C GLY A 119 -8.99 5.06 11.95
N LEU A 120 -8.99 4.82 13.25
CA LEU A 120 -7.86 5.10 14.11
C LEU A 120 -6.67 4.28 13.63
N ARG A 121 -5.54 4.93 13.35
CA ARG A 121 -4.25 4.28 13.12
C ARG A 121 -3.35 4.64 14.29
N PRO A 122 -3.50 3.97 15.42
CA PRO A 122 -2.68 4.25 16.58
C PRO A 122 -1.23 3.95 16.23
N ILE A 123 -0.34 4.87 16.55
CA ILE A 123 1.11 4.70 16.40
C ILE A 123 1.75 4.15 17.66
N ASP A 124 0.94 3.70 18.60
CA ASP A 124 1.34 3.16 19.90
C ASP A 124 2.33 1.99 19.77
N LEU A 125 2.13 1.07 18.80
CA LEU A 125 3.05 -0.03 18.53
C LEU A 125 4.41 0.47 18.04
N HIS A 126 4.44 1.53 17.22
CA HIS A 126 5.68 2.15 16.79
C HIS A 126 6.43 2.75 18.01
N LEU A 127 5.73 3.59 18.78
CA LEU A 127 6.33 4.32 19.89
C LEU A 127 6.75 3.39 21.03
N SER A 128 5.93 2.40 21.39
CA SER A 128 6.25 1.43 22.44
C SER A 128 7.48 0.59 22.07
N SER A 129 7.59 0.17 20.80
CA SER A 129 8.75 -0.58 20.33
C SER A 129 10.03 0.24 20.34
N LEU A 130 9.97 1.49 19.87
CA LEU A 130 11.13 2.39 19.91
C LEU A 130 11.57 2.74 21.36
N ARG A 131 10.61 2.85 22.29
CA ARG A 131 10.93 3.02 23.71
C ARG A 131 11.68 1.81 24.29
N LEU A 132 11.26 0.60 23.94
CA LEU A 132 11.99 -0.63 24.32
C LEU A 132 13.42 -0.60 23.78
N MET A 133 13.65 -0.05 22.61
CA MET A 133 14.96 0.10 21.98
C MET A 133 15.78 1.30 22.51
N GLY A 134 15.31 2.00 23.56
CA GLY A 134 16.04 3.08 24.21
C GLY A 134 15.57 4.51 23.86
N ALA A 135 14.56 4.67 23.00
CA ALA A 135 14.08 5.99 22.66
C ALA A 135 13.26 6.62 23.78
N GLN A 136 13.60 7.83 24.15
CA GLN A 136 12.80 8.73 25.01
C GLN A 136 11.84 9.50 24.11
N ILE A 137 10.53 9.34 24.34
CA ILE A 137 9.49 9.88 23.46
C ILE A 137 8.51 10.70 24.28
N GLU A 138 8.42 11.98 23.96
CA GLU A 138 7.49 12.94 24.53
C GLU A 138 6.50 13.38 23.45
N THR A 139 5.27 13.70 23.89
CA THR A 139 4.22 14.21 22.99
C THR A 139 3.68 15.50 23.58
N GLU A 140 3.90 16.61 22.91
CA GLU A 140 3.41 17.92 23.34
C GLU A 140 2.82 18.66 22.12
N GLY A 141 1.62 19.22 22.28
CA GLY A 141 0.97 20.01 21.23
C GLY A 141 0.74 19.27 19.90
N GLY A 142 0.70 17.92 19.91
CA GLY A 142 0.60 17.11 18.69
C GLY A 142 1.93 16.92 17.96
N VAL A 143 3.04 17.27 18.59
CA VAL A 143 4.40 17.01 18.11
C VAL A 143 4.98 15.85 18.91
N LEU A 144 5.63 14.91 18.21
CA LEU A 144 6.40 13.83 18.80
C LEU A 144 7.87 14.23 18.79
N SER A 145 8.44 14.41 19.99
CA SER A 145 9.87 14.62 20.19
C SER A 145 10.51 13.33 20.69
N CYS A 146 11.40 12.78 19.91
CA CYS A 146 12.07 11.52 20.19
C CYS A 146 13.58 11.73 20.30
N ARG A 147 14.23 11.12 21.29
CA ARG A 147 15.67 11.21 21.51
C ARG A 147 16.23 9.87 21.94
N CYS A 148 17.42 9.55 21.48
CA CYS A 148 18.19 8.37 21.84
C CYS A 148 19.61 8.76 22.27
N PRO A 149 19.80 9.31 23.48
CA PRO A 149 21.11 9.84 23.92
C PRO A 149 22.19 8.76 23.97
N ASP A 150 21.83 7.52 24.28
CA ASP A 150 22.75 6.39 24.37
C ASP A 150 22.75 5.51 23.10
N GLY A 151 22.06 5.99 22.02
CA GLY A 151 21.85 5.21 20.80
C GLY A 151 20.72 4.16 20.94
N LEU A 152 20.33 3.59 19.81
CA LEU A 152 19.38 2.47 19.78
C LEU A 152 20.08 1.18 20.15
N HIS A 153 19.41 0.31 20.92
CA HIS A 153 19.92 -1.01 21.29
C HIS A 153 18.94 -2.13 20.89
N GLY A 154 19.50 -3.30 20.65
CA GLY A 154 18.75 -4.50 20.32
C GLY A 154 17.84 -4.95 21.45
N GLU A 155 16.64 -5.43 21.13
CA GLU A 155 15.64 -5.82 22.12
C GLU A 155 14.70 -6.91 21.57
N LYS A 156 14.08 -7.68 22.45
CA LYS A 156 13.05 -8.64 22.09
C LYS A 156 11.68 -7.96 22.16
N ILE A 157 11.09 -7.73 20.99
CA ILE A 157 9.85 -6.99 20.83
C ILE A 157 8.72 -7.94 20.39
N THR A 158 7.61 -7.95 21.12
CA THR A 158 6.41 -8.73 20.74
C THR A 158 5.30 -7.78 20.36
N LEU A 159 4.88 -7.80 19.09
CA LEU A 159 3.77 -7.01 18.63
C LEU A 159 2.43 -7.67 19.01
N SER A 160 1.52 -6.91 19.62
CA SER A 160 0.17 -7.39 19.96
C SER A 160 -0.70 -7.63 18.71
N PHE A 161 -0.34 -7.00 17.61
CA PHE A 161 -0.93 -7.16 16.29
C PHE A 161 0.18 -7.07 15.23
N PRO A 162 0.17 -7.90 14.14
CA PRO A 162 1.19 -7.85 13.10
C PRO A 162 1.02 -6.60 12.23
N SER A 163 1.40 -5.45 12.80
CA SER A 163 1.32 -4.15 12.15
C SER A 163 2.46 -3.98 11.15
N VAL A 164 2.11 -3.74 9.87
CA VAL A 164 3.08 -3.49 8.80
C VAL A 164 3.97 -2.29 9.16
N GLY A 165 3.37 -1.13 9.41
CA GLY A 165 4.14 0.08 9.69
C GLY A 165 5.01 0.00 10.96
N ALA A 166 4.53 -0.68 12.04
CA ALA A 166 5.35 -0.89 13.22
C ALA A 166 6.54 -1.82 12.92
N THR A 167 6.31 -2.91 12.17
CA THR A 167 7.38 -3.82 11.75
C THR A 167 8.43 -3.09 10.90
N GLU A 168 8.01 -2.26 9.94
CA GLU A 168 8.90 -1.44 9.11
C GLU A 168 9.76 -0.49 9.97
N ASN A 169 9.14 0.26 10.89
CA ASN A 169 9.88 1.15 11.78
C ASN A 169 10.88 0.41 12.65
N ILE A 170 10.48 -0.74 13.23
CA ILE A 170 11.39 -1.54 14.06
C ILE A 170 12.54 -2.09 13.22
N LEU A 171 12.30 -2.57 11.99
CA LEU A 171 13.33 -3.06 11.10
C LEU A 171 14.38 -1.98 10.81
N ILE A 172 13.95 -0.77 10.46
CA ILE A 172 14.84 0.35 10.14
C ILE A 172 15.66 0.74 11.39
N ALA A 173 15.00 0.83 12.56
CA ALA A 173 15.68 1.16 13.81
C ALA A 173 16.68 0.06 14.23
N ALA A 174 16.26 -1.21 14.18
CA ALA A 174 17.04 -2.35 14.58
C ALA A 174 18.27 -2.57 13.70
N ALA A 175 18.17 -2.24 12.40
CA ALA A 175 19.28 -2.38 11.47
C ALA A 175 20.50 -1.50 11.84
N SER A 176 20.32 -0.45 12.65
CA SER A 176 21.40 0.42 13.18
C SER A 176 21.60 0.32 14.69
N ALA A 177 20.79 -0.49 15.38
CA ALA A 177 20.88 -0.65 16.84
C ALA A 177 22.11 -1.45 17.27
N ASP A 178 22.60 -1.21 18.49
CA ASP A 178 23.67 -2.03 19.06
C ASP A 178 23.11 -3.36 19.60
N GLY A 179 23.58 -4.48 19.07
CA GLY A 179 23.15 -5.83 19.45
C GLY A 179 22.09 -6.43 18.50
N GLU A 180 21.39 -7.46 19.00
CA GLU A 180 20.37 -8.21 18.26
C GLU A 180 18.96 -7.78 18.66
N THR A 181 18.11 -7.55 17.69
CA THR A 181 16.65 -7.35 17.88
C THR A 181 15.89 -8.57 17.36
N VAL A 182 14.94 -9.07 18.17
CA VAL A 182 14.00 -10.12 17.77
C VAL A 182 12.59 -9.59 17.78
N ILE A 183 11.96 -9.54 16.60
CA ILE A 183 10.57 -9.10 16.45
C ILE A 183 9.67 -10.33 16.39
N LEU A 184 8.79 -10.48 17.39
CA LEU A 184 7.78 -11.55 17.43
C LEU A 184 6.42 -11.02 16.99
N ASN A 185 5.64 -11.85 16.31
CA ASN A 185 4.38 -11.50 15.67
C ASN A 185 4.53 -10.34 14.69
N ALA A 186 5.62 -10.33 13.95
CA ALA A 186 5.91 -9.37 12.90
C ALA A 186 4.91 -9.49 11.74
N ALA A 187 4.70 -8.43 11.00
CA ALA A 187 3.99 -8.46 9.71
C ALA A 187 4.78 -9.31 8.71
N ARG A 188 4.06 -10.00 7.81
CA ARG A 188 4.61 -10.97 6.86
C ARG A 188 4.36 -10.58 5.41
N GLU A 189 3.86 -9.38 5.20
CA GLU A 189 3.60 -8.82 3.87
C GLU A 189 4.90 -8.83 3.04
N PRO A 190 4.82 -9.16 1.73
CA PRO A 190 5.99 -9.17 0.85
C PRO A 190 6.82 -7.88 0.90
N GLU A 191 6.19 -6.77 1.20
CA GLU A 191 6.81 -5.45 1.35
C GLU A 191 7.78 -5.40 2.55
N ILE A 192 7.56 -6.23 3.59
CA ILE A 192 8.49 -6.37 4.72
C ILE A 192 9.76 -7.09 4.29
N ALA A 193 9.64 -8.16 3.50
CA ALA A 193 10.79 -8.87 2.96
C ALA A 193 11.61 -7.97 2.02
N ASP A 194 10.94 -7.18 1.17
CA ASP A 194 11.58 -6.25 0.25
C ASP A 194 12.37 -5.14 0.98
N LEU A 195 11.80 -4.60 2.07
CA LEU A 195 12.53 -3.67 2.96
C LEU A 195 13.74 -4.33 3.61
N ALA A 196 13.59 -5.58 4.09
CA ALA A 196 14.68 -6.34 4.70
C ALA A 196 15.80 -6.61 3.67
N ASP A 197 15.46 -6.96 2.43
CA ASP A 197 16.41 -7.17 1.34
C ASP A 197 17.17 -5.89 1.01
N PHE A 198 16.49 -4.73 0.96
CA PHE A 198 17.17 -3.44 0.82
C PHE A 198 18.15 -3.17 1.96
N LEU A 199 17.72 -3.33 3.22
CA LEU A 199 18.60 -3.13 4.39
C LEU A 199 19.78 -4.10 4.40
N CYS A 200 19.57 -5.36 4.00
CA CYS A 200 20.64 -6.34 3.84
C CYS A 200 21.62 -5.93 2.74
N SER A 201 21.13 -5.41 1.60
CA SER A 201 22.01 -4.89 0.54
C SER A 201 22.80 -3.67 0.99
N CYS A 202 22.36 -2.94 2.02
CA CYS A 202 23.11 -1.88 2.69
C CYS A 202 24.08 -2.40 3.78
N GLY A 203 24.09 -3.70 4.07
CA GLY A 203 25.00 -4.34 5.00
C GLY A 203 24.38 -4.82 6.31
N ALA A 204 23.08 -4.63 6.54
CA ALA A 204 22.40 -5.21 7.71
C ALA A 204 22.31 -6.74 7.63
N HIS A 205 22.15 -7.38 8.79
CA HIS A 205 21.95 -8.83 8.89
C HIS A 205 20.54 -9.11 9.38
N ILE A 206 19.63 -9.45 8.46
CA ILE A 206 18.21 -9.71 8.75
C ILE A 206 17.86 -11.12 8.30
N SER A 207 17.07 -11.83 9.11
CA SER A 207 16.54 -13.15 8.77
C SER A 207 15.11 -13.31 9.25
N GLY A 208 14.32 -14.14 8.56
CA GLY A 208 12.92 -14.44 8.91
C GLY A 208 11.92 -13.38 8.49
N ALA A 209 12.23 -12.47 7.56
CA ALA A 209 11.35 -11.39 7.12
C ALA A 209 10.04 -11.86 6.44
N ASP A 210 9.98 -13.12 6.02
CA ASP A 210 8.81 -13.81 5.48
C ASP A 210 7.99 -14.58 6.53
N SER A 211 8.44 -14.52 7.78
CA SER A 211 7.86 -15.23 8.92
C SER A 211 7.32 -14.27 9.98
N GLY A 212 6.63 -14.81 11.00
CA GLY A 212 6.19 -14.01 12.16
C GLY A 212 7.29 -13.71 13.17
N GLU A 213 8.53 -14.19 12.97
CA GLU A 213 9.70 -13.92 13.80
C GLU A 213 10.84 -13.40 12.93
N ILE A 214 11.24 -12.16 13.14
CA ILE A 214 12.33 -11.53 12.41
C ILE A 214 13.48 -11.26 13.37
N LYS A 215 14.70 -11.61 12.96
CA LYS A 215 15.93 -11.34 13.70
C LYS A 215 16.77 -10.34 12.92
N VAL A 216 17.25 -9.32 13.62
CA VAL A 216 18.06 -8.25 13.07
C VAL A 216 19.29 -8.07 13.92
N CYS A 217 20.48 -8.25 13.35
CA CYS A 217 21.74 -7.81 13.95
C CYS A 217 22.11 -6.46 13.37
N GLY A 218 22.12 -5.43 14.20
CA GLY A 218 22.41 -4.07 13.77
C GLY A 218 23.87 -3.88 13.37
N VAL A 219 24.10 -2.90 12.49
CA VAL A 219 25.43 -2.54 12.01
C VAL A 219 25.73 -1.07 12.31
N LYS A 220 27.00 -0.78 12.59
CA LYS A 220 27.42 0.61 12.93
C LYS A 220 27.42 1.54 11.73
N LYS A 221 27.52 1.00 10.52
CA LYS A 221 27.59 1.81 9.30
C LYS A 221 26.99 1.03 8.13
N PHE A 222 26.06 1.67 7.46
CA PHE A 222 25.53 1.20 6.18
C PHE A 222 26.43 1.66 5.03
N HIS A 223 26.34 0.94 3.91
CA HIS A 223 26.97 1.33 2.65
C HIS A 223 25.93 1.55 1.56
N SER A 224 26.34 2.25 0.51
CA SER A 224 25.53 2.49 -0.68
C SER A 224 25.01 1.18 -1.28
N ALA A 225 23.77 1.18 -1.77
CA ALA A 225 23.12 0.01 -2.34
C ALA A 225 22.25 0.39 -3.55
N GLU A 226 22.02 -0.61 -4.38
CA GLU A 226 21.07 -0.58 -5.49
C GLU A 226 19.99 -1.61 -5.24
N HIS A 227 18.72 -1.23 -5.44
CA HIS A 227 17.58 -2.08 -5.13
C HIS A 227 16.44 -1.89 -6.13
N THR A 228 15.73 -2.95 -6.44
CA THR A 228 14.54 -2.90 -7.31
C THR A 228 13.30 -3.23 -6.49
N VAL A 229 12.41 -2.26 -6.35
CA VAL A 229 11.12 -2.40 -5.65
C VAL A 229 10.27 -3.51 -6.29
N ILE A 230 9.70 -4.36 -5.46
CA ILE A 230 8.80 -5.43 -5.92
C ILE A 230 7.56 -4.88 -6.63
N PRO A 231 6.93 -5.65 -7.54
CA PRO A 231 5.67 -5.27 -8.19
C PRO A 231 4.51 -5.12 -7.20
N ASP A 232 3.59 -4.20 -7.49
CA ASP A 232 2.44 -3.91 -6.62
C ASP A 232 1.34 -4.98 -6.71
N ARG A 233 1.29 -5.88 -5.74
CA ARG A 233 0.28 -6.95 -5.64
C ARG A 233 -1.15 -6.44 -5.48
N ILE A 234 -1.34 -5.24 -4.92
CA ILE A 234 -2.66 -4.65 -4.73
C ILE A 234 -3.19 -4.10 -6.05
N ILE A 235 -2.33 -3.49 -6.85
CA ILE A 235 -2.68 -3.05 -8.20
C ILE A 235 -2.88 -4.27 -9.13
N ALA A 236 -2.12 -5.36 -8.94
CA ALA A 236 -2.41 -6.61 -9.65
C ALA A 236 -3.84 -7.10 -9.38
N SER A 237 -4.25 -7.19 -8.12
CA SER A 237 -5.62 -7.58 -7.75
C SER A 237 -6.68 -6.60 -8.26
N THR A 238 -6.33 -5.34 -8.42
CA THR A 238 -7.22 -4.31 -8.99
C THR A 238 -7.44 -4.53 -10.49
N TYR A 239 -6.38 -4.81 -11.26
CA TYR A 239 -6.53 -5.19 -12.68
C TYR A 239 -7.28 -6.50 -12.85
N MET A 240 -7.08 -7.48 -11.95
CA MET A 240 -7.87 -8.70 -11.94
C MET A 240 -9.36 -8.40 -11.73
N ALA A 241 -9.71 -7.50 -10.79
CA ALA A 241 -11.09 -7.09 -10.55
C ALA A 241 -11.68 -6.34 -11.76
N ALA A 242 -10.91 -5.45 -12.40
CA ALA A 242 -11.31 -4.74 -13.61
C ALA A 242 -11.58 -5.70 -14.79
N ALA A 243 -10.71 -6.68 -15.00
CA ALA A 243 -10.92 -7.74 -15.98
C ALA A 243 -12.18 -8.57 -15.64
N ALA A 244 -12.35 -8.93 -14.36
CA ALA A 244 -13.47 -9.75 -13.90
C ALA A 244 -14.83 -9.08 -14.17
N VAL A 245 -14.99 -7.80 -13.86
CA VAL A 245 -16.28 -7.09 -14.03
C VAL A 245 -16.66 -6.84 -15.49
N THR A 246 -15.68 -6.89 -16.39
CA THR A 246 -15.87 -6.62 -17.83
C THR A 246 -15.97 -7.89 -18.69
N GLY A 247 -15.92 -9.09 -18.07
CA GLY A 247 -15.81 -10.36 -18.81
C GLY A 247 -14.51 -10.43 -19.63
N GLY A 248 -13.45 -9.82 -19.10
CA GLY A 248 -12.20 -9.53 -19.79
C GLY A 248 -11.27 -10.73 -19.92
N ASP A 249 -10.21 -10.52 -20.71
CA ASP A 249 -9.13 -11.45 -20.98
C ASP A 249 -7.82 -10.66 -20.89
N VAL A 250 -7.21 -10.64 -19.70
CA VAL A 250 -6.09 -9.74 -19.38
C VAL A 250 -4.90 -10.51 -18.85
N ARG A 251 -3.72 -10.23 -19.39
CA ARG A 251 -2.43 -10.68 -18.86
C ARG A 251 -1.74 -9.54 -18.13
N ILE A 252 -1.42 -9.75 -16.88
CA ILE A 252 -0.72 -8.79 -16.02
C ILE A 252 0.75 -9.19 -15.97
N LEU A 253 1.62 -8.38 -16.53
CA LEU A 253 3.07 -8.60 -16.61
C LEU A 253 3.78 -8.03 -15.39
N ASP A 254 5.02 -8.52 -15.16
CA ASP A 254 5.85 -8.16 -14.02
C ASP A 254 5.16 -8.43 -12.68
N THR A 255 4.48 -9.58 -12.57
CA THR A 255 3.75 -10.00 -11.38
C THR A 255 4.50 -11.15 -10.70
N ARG A 256 4.63 -11.09 -9.38
CA ARG A 256 5.05 -12.23 -8.56
C ARG A 256 3.80 -12.97 -8.08
N ALA A 257 3.53 -14.16 -8.63
CA ALA A 257 2.32 -14.93 -8.34
C ALA A 257 2.18 -15.27 -6.85
N GLU A 258 3.29 -15.54 -6.16
CA GLU A 258 3.35 -15.81 -4.73
C GLU A 258 2.78 -14.65 -3.88
N HIS A 259 2.93 -13.39 -4.34
CA HIS A 259 2.44 -12.23 -3.61
C HIS A 259 0.92 -12.03 -3.69
N ILE A 260 0.27 -12.60 -4.73
CA ILE A 260 -1.18 -12.49 -4.95
C ILE A 260 -1.95 -13.78 -4.61
N THR A 261 -1.25 -14.82 -4.15
CA THR A 261 -1.87 -16.09 -3.72
C THR A 261 -3.11 -15.90 -2.84
N PRO A 262 -3.16 -14.93 -1.88
CA PRO A 262 -4.33 -14.76 -1.03
C PRO A 262 -5.60 -14.30 -1.77
N VAL A 263 -5.49 -13.70 -2.95
CA VAL A 263 -6.64 -13.18 -3.69
C VAL A 263 -7.13 -14.11 -4.79
N ILE A 264 -6.24 -14.93 -5.37
CA ILE A 264 -6.56 -15.85 -6.47
C ILE A 264 -7.83 -16.71 -6.19
N PRO A 265 -7.97 -17.36 -5.02
CA PRO A 265 -9.14 -18.22 -4.75
C PRO A 265 -10.47 -17.46 -4.82
N VAL A 266 -10.48 -16.15 -4.54
CA VAL A 266 -11.70 -15.33 -4.60
C VAL A 266 -12.13 -15.15 -6.06
N PHE A 267 -11.18 -14.92 -6.98
CA PHE A 267 -11.45 -14.79 -8.41
C PHE A 267 -11.87 -16.13 -9.03
N GLU A 268 -11.22 -17.24 -8.64
CA GLU A 268 -11.60 -18.58 -9.09
C GLU A 268 -13.00 -18.98 -8.64
N GLN A 269 -13.35 -18.73 -7.36
CA GLN A 269 -14.70 -18.95 -6.84
C GLN A 269 -15.74 -18.08 -7.57
N ALA A 270 -15.37 -16.85 -7.96
CA ALA A 270 -16.21 -15.99 -8.78
C ALA A 270 -16.37 -16.49 -10.22
N GLY A 271 -15.64 -17.55 -10.61
CA GLY A 271 -15.72 -18.20 -11.91
C GLY A 271 -14.68 -17.77 -12.93
N CYS A 272 -13.71 -16.96 -12.54
CA CYS A 272 -12.58 -16.59 -13.38
C CYS A 272 -11.60 -17.77 -13.50
N LYS A 273 -10.94 -17.89 -14.65
CA LYS A 273 -9.78 -18.77 -14.82
C LYS A 273 -8.53 -17.92 -14.58
N VAL A 274 -7.69 -18.34 -13.64
CA VAL A 274 -6.44 -17.65 -13.31
C VAL A 274 -5.27 -18.58 -13.60
N GLU A 275 -4.34 -18.13 -14.43
CA GLU A 275 -3.12 -18.86 -14.77
C GLU A 275 -1.91 -18.04 -14.34
N CYS A 276 -1.08 -18.61 -13.48
CA CYS A 276 0.16 -18.00 -13.00
C CYS A 276 1.33 -18.47 -13.85
N GLY A 277 2.03 -17.53 -14.49
CA GLY A 277 3.33 -17.75 -15.12
C GLY A 277 4.47 -17.35 -14.19
N GLU A 278 5.70 -17.39 -14.67
CA GLU A 278 6.91 -17.05 -13.91
C GLU A 278 6.89 -15.57 -13.44
N SER A 279 6.52 -14.66 -14.33
CA SER A 279 6.46 -13.20 -14.07
C SER A 279 5.16 -12.58 -14.60
N SER A 280 4.10 -13.35 -14.73
CA SER A 280 2.82 -12.85 -15.21
C SER A 280 1.65 -13.62 -14.62
N VAL A 281 0.50 -12.96 -14.54
CA VAL A 281 -0.78 -13.58 -14.19
C VAL A 281 -1.77 -13.30 -15.30
N HIS A 282 -2.41 -14.33 -15.80
CA HIS A 282 -3.45 -14.25 -16.82
C HIS A 282 -4.80 -14.54 -16.18
N ILE A 283 -5.74 -13.63 -16.35
CA ILE A 283 -7.12 -13.79 -15.90
C ILE A 283 -8.07 -13.77 -17.10
N LEU A 284 -8.87 -14.84 -17.19
CA LEU A 284 -9.99 -14.94 -18.12
C LEU A 284 -11.29 -14.97 -17.32
N ALA A 285 -12.10 -13.94 -17.48
CA ALA A 285 -13.34 -13.79 -16.74
C ALA A 285 -14.53 -14.42 -17.49
N PRO A 286 -15.52 -14.99 -16.79
CA PRO A 286 -16.75 -15.46 -17.40
C PRO A 286 -17.65 -14.28 -17.81
N VAL A 287 -18.64 -14.51 -18.65
CA VAL A 287 -19.64 -13.51 -19.04
C VAL A 287 -20.39 -12.96 -17.81
N ARG A 288 -20.62 -13.79 -16.80
CA ARG A 288 -21.24 -13.40 -15.54
C ARG A 288 -20.52 -14.06 -14.37
N LEU A 289 -20.11 -13.24 -13.42
CA LEU A 289 -19.47 -13.69 -12.18
C LEU A 289 -20.48 -14.41 -11.27
N ARG A 290 -19.96 -15.28 -10.40
CA ARG A 290 -20.70 -15.94 -9.32
C ARG A 290 -20.36 -15.26 -7.99
N SER A 291 -21.31 -15.29 -7.05
CA SER A 291 -21.04 -14.86 -5.68
C SER A 291 -20.00 -15.75 -5.00
N VAL A 292 -19.23 -15.13 -4.13
CA VAL A 292 -18.27 -15.81 -3.23
C VAL A 292 -18.89 -15.84 -1.84
N GLN A 293 -18.87 -16.99 -1.15
CA GLN A 293 -19.60 -17.15 0.13
C GLN A 293 -19.15 -16.13 1.17
N THR A 294 -17.88 -16.13 1.55
CA THR A 294 -17.34 -15.21 2.56
C THR A 294 -15.89 -14.85 2.26
N VAL A 295 -15.60 -13.56 2.20
CA VAL A 295 -14.25 -13.01 2.14
C VAL A 295 -13.95 -12.31 3.47
N ARG A 296 -12.80 -12.62 4.09
CA ARG A 296 -12.36 -12.02 5.36
C ARG A 296 -11.01 -11.37 5.18
N THR A 297 -10.91 -10.09 5.50
CA THR A 297 -9.60 -9.43 5.51
C THR A 297 -8.81 -9.90 6.73
N MET A 298 -7.55 -10.22 6.51
CA MET A 298 -6.61 -10.67 7.52
C MET A 298 -5.19 -10.21 7.17
N PRO A 299 -4.28 -10.10 8.15
CA PRO A 299 -2.87 -9.95 7.87
C PRO A 299 -2.36 -11.03 6.91
N TYR A 300 -1.35 -10.69 6.12
CA TYR A 300 -0.77 -11.65 5.16
C TYR A 300 -0.26 -12.93 5.87
N PRO A 301 -0.46 -14.12 5.28
CA PRO A 301 -0.97 -14.41 3.93
C PRO A 301 -2.51 -14.51 3.82
N GLY A 302 -3.26 -13.82 4.66
CA GLY A 302 -4.70 -13.72 4.50
C GLY A 302 -5.10 -12.70 3.42
N PHE A 303 -6.41 -12.60 3.15
CA PHE A 303 -6.93 -11.68 2.13
C PHE A 303 -6.65 -10.21 2.52
N PRO A 304 -5.96 -9.43 1.66
CA PRO A 304 -5.52 -8.08 2.02
C PRO A 304 -6.68 -7.08 2.06
N THR A 305 -6.73 -6.28 3.12
CA THR A 305 -7.72 -5.20 3.27
C THR A 305 -7.65 -4.17 2.12
N ASP A 306 -6.47 -4.00 1.51
CA ASP A 306 -6.28 -3.06 0.39
C ASP A 306 -6.92 -3.53 -0.92
N SER A 307 -7.15 -4.83 -1.11
CA SER A 307 -7.89 -5.39 -2.25
C SER A 307 -9.41 -5.46 -2.01
N GLN A 308 -9.85 -5.24 -0.76
CA GLN A 308 -11.22 -5.41 -0.31
C GLN A 308 -12.21 -4.59 -1.14
N ALA A 309 -11.94 -3.31 -1.36
CA ALA A 309 -12.87 -2.39 -2.02
C ALA A 309 -13.05 -2.72 -3.52
N ALA A 310 -11.97 -3.03 -4.24
CA ALA A 310 -12.03 -3.43 -5.66
C ALA A 310 -12.77 -4.77 -5.84
N VAL A 311 -12.52 -5.73 -4.94
CA VAL A 311 -13.24 -7.02 -4.94
C VAL A 311 -14.70 -6.85 -4.55
N MET A 312 -15.06 -5.93 -3.65
CA MET A 312 -16.45 -5.61 -3.35
C MET A 312 -17.17 -5.04 -4.56
N ALA A 313 -16.54 -4.13 -5.32
CA ALA A 313 -17.08 -3.63 -6.57
C ALA A 313 -17.29 -4.78 -7.59
N MET A 314 -16.35 -5.70 -7.70
CA MET A 314 -16.48 -6.91 -8.52
C MET A 314 -17.69 -7.76 -8.11
N LEU A 315 -17.85 -8.02 -6.81
CA LEU A 315 -18.94 -8.86 -6.28
C LEU A 315 -20.31 -8.19 -6.40
N SER A 316 -20.36 -6.85 -6.55
CA SER A 316 -21.61 -6.11 -6.73
C SER A 316 -22.36 -6.48 -8.02
N VAL A 317 -21.68 -7.06 -9.03
CA VAL A 317 -22.28 -7.54 -10.28
C VAL A 317 -22.29 -9.06 -10.40
N ALA A 318 -21.90 -9.78 -9.35
CA ALA A 318 -21.89 -11.24 -9.34
C ALA A 318 -23.28 -11.81 -9.08
N HIS A 319 -23.60 -12.96 -9.68
CA HIS A 319 -24.87 -13.64 -9.42
C HIS A 319 -24.90 -14.29 -8.04
N GLY A 320 -25.82 -13.89 -7.19
CA GLY A 320 -26.01 -14.39 -5.82
C GLY A 320 -25.61 -13.39 -4.74
N THR A 321 -25.36 -13.87 -3.53
CA THR A 321 -25.01 -13.04 -2.38
C THR A 321 -23.64 -13.42 -1.84
N SER A 322 -22.82 -12.42 -1.57
CA SER A 322 -21.51 -12.57 -0.94
C SER A 322 -21.47 -11.84 0.40
N VAL A 323 -20.63 -12.32 1.31
CA VAL A 323 -20.40 -11.67 2.60
C VAL A 323 -18.93 -11.25 2.68
N MET A 324 -18.69 -10.02 3.09
CA MET A 324 -17.33 -9.52 3.32
C MET A 324 -17.19 -9.06 4.76
N ILE A 325 -16.10 -9.47 5.42
CA ILE A 325 -15.81 -9.15 6.82
C ILE A 325 -14.48 -8.42 6.89
N GLU A 326 -14.51 -7.16 7.29
CA GLU A 326 -13.33 -6.32 7.46
C GLU A 326 -12.82 -6.40 8.91
N ASN A 327 -11.65 -7.01 9.09
CA ASN A 327 -11.07 -7.20 10.43
C ASN A 327 -9.91 -6.25 10.74
N ILE A 328 -9.43 -5.50 9.75
CA ILE A 328 -8.22 -4.67 9.90
C ILE A 328 -8.58 -3.22 10.25
N PHE A 329 -9.56 -2.63 9.55
CA PHE A 329 -9.94 -1.23 9.73
C PHE A 329 -11.42 -1.05 10.03
N GLU A 330 -11.72 -0.12 10.93
CA GLU A 330 -13.07 0.13 11.44
C GLU A 330 -13.98 0.81 10.42
N ASN A 331 -13.45 1.76 9.64
CA ASN A 331 -14.21 2.59 8.70
C ASN A 331 -13.88 2.30 7.23
N ARG A 332 -13.61 1.02 6.90
CA ARG A 332 -13.16 0.64 5.56
C ARG A 332 -14.27 0.66 4.51
N TYR A 333 -15.54 0.67 4.91
CA TYR A 333 -16.71 0.59 4.01
C TYR A 333 -17.23 1.95 3.50
N ARG A 334 -16.45 3.01 3.57
CA ARG A 334 -16.87 4.36 3.11
C ARG A 334 -17.27 4.42 1.63
N HIS A 335 -16.66 3.58 0.80
CA HIS A 335 -16.97 3.44 -0.62
C HIS A 335 -18.34 2.83 -0.91
N VAL A 336 -18.93 2.12 0.05
CA VAL A 336 -20.23 1.44 -0.13
C VAL A 336 -21.32 2.40 -0.52
N ARG A 337 -21.38 3.59 0.11
CA ARG A 337 -22.37 4.60 -0.22
C ARG A 337 -22.30 5.01 -1.70
N GLU A 338 -21.12 5.18 -2.23
CA GLU A 338 -20.91 5.58 -3.61
C GLU A 338 -21.16 4.40 -4.58
N LEU A 339 -20.84 3.16 -4.20
CA LEU A 339 -21.24 1.97 -4.96
C LEU A 339 -22.79 1.84 -5.02
N CYS A 340 -23.49 2.11 -3.92
CA CYS A 340 -24.96 2.13 -3.92
C CYS A 340 -25.55 3.23 -4.83
N ARG A 341 -24.85 4.37 -5.00
CA ARG A 341 -25.25 5.39 -6.00
C ARG A 341 -25.14 4.89 -7.43
N LEU A 342 -24.23 3.95 -7.70
CA LEU A 342 -24.15 3.24 -8.98
C LEU A 342 -25.20 2.11 -9.10
N GLY A 343 -26.04 1.90 -8.09
CA GLY A 343 -27.07 0.87 -8.07
C GLY A 343 -26.68 -0.46 -7.44
N ALA A 344 -25.54 -0.55 -6.74
CA ALA A 344 -25.17 -1.75 -5.98
C ALA A 344 -26.12 -1.97 -4.79
N ASP A 345 -26.46 -3.24 -4.51
CA ASP A 345 -27.24 -3.65 -3.35
C ASP A 345 -26.31 -4.19 -2.25
N ILE A 346 -25.87 -3.30 -1.38
CA ILE A 346 -24.90 -3.59 -0.31
C ILE A 346 -25.43 -3.07 1.01
N MET A 347 -25.49 -3.94 2.01
CA MET A 347 -25.79 -3.58 3.41
C MET A 347 -24.56 -3.77 4.28
N THR A 348 -24.28 -2.81 5.14
CA THR A 348 -23.15 -2.86 6.08
C THR A 348 -23.62 -2.74 7.51
N GLU A 349 -23.08 -3.60 8.39
CA GLU A 349 -23.29 -3.53 9.83
C GLU A 349 -21.98 -3.86 10.55
N GLY A 350 -21.41 -2.87 11.22
CA GLY A 350 -20.11 -2.97 11.87
C GLY A 350 -19.01 -3.41 10.90
N LYS A 351 -18.45 -4.59 11.12
CA LYS A 351 -17.39 -5.18 10.28
C LYS A 351 -17.91 -6.02 9.10
N VAL A 352 -19.19 -6.19 8.98
CA VAL A 352 -19.81 -7.09 7.99
C VAL A 352 -20.47 -6.29 6.88
N ALA A 353 -20.21 -6.66 5.64
CA ALA A 353 -20.94 -6.19 4.46
C ALA A 353 -21.61 -7.40 3.77
N VAL A 354 -22.89 -7.29 3.49
CA VAL A 354 -23.65 -8.24 2.68
C VAL A 354 -23.86 -7.62 1.31
N ILE A 355 -23.33 -8.28 0.28
CA ILE A 355 -23.31 -7.81 -1.11
C ILE A 355 -24.26 -8.70 -1.90
N LYS A 356 -25.39 -8.18 -2.29
CA LYS A 356 -26.32 -8.87 -3.18
C LYS A 356 -26.05 -8.39 -4.59
N GLY A 357 -25.49 -9.25 -5.41
CA GLY A 357 -25.09 -8.89 -6.76
C GLY A 357 -26.29 -8.51 -7.64
N VAL A 358 -26.17 -7.39 -8.32
CA VAL A 358 -27.15 -6.87 -9.27
C VAL A 358 -26.81 -7.27 -10.69
N GLU A 359 -27.78 -7.18 -11.60
CA GLU A 359 -27.55 -7.53 -13.00
C GLU A 359 -26.72 -6.44 -13.72
N THR A 360 -26.92 -5.19 -13.35
CA THR A 360 -26.26 -4.06 -13.96
C THR A 360 -26.13 -2.92 -12.97
N LEU A 361 -24.94 -2.28 -12.94
CA LEU A 361 -24.74 -0.97 -12.34
C LEU A 361 -25.06 0.11 -13.37
N THR A 362 -25.41 1.31 -12.90
CA THR A 362 -25.71 2.48 -13.74
C THR A 362 -24.69 3.58 -13.46
N GLY A 363 -24.13 4.17 -14.50
CA GLY A 363 -23.19 5.27 -14.38
C GLY A 363 -23.78 6.47 -13.66
N ALA A 364 -22.99 7.09 -12.79
CA ALA A 364 -23.37 8.26 -12.01
C ALA A 364 -22.14 9.12 -11.68
N CYS A 365 -22.38 10.32 -11.15
CA CYS A 365 -21.32 11.11 -10.53
C CYS A 365 -21.10 10.61 -9.09
N VAL A 366 -19.86 10.19 -8.77
CA VAL A 366 -19.45 9.61 -7.50
C VAL A 366 -18.15 10.24 -7.01
N CYS A 367 -17.90 10.20 -5.71
CA CYS A 367 -16.77 10.87 -5.09
C CYS A 367 -15.84 9.87 -4.39
N ALA A 368 -14.55 9.89 -4.74
CA ALA A 368 -13.56 9.09 -4.05
C ALA A 368 -13.36 9.63 -2.61
N ALA A 369 -13.59 8.76 -1.61
CA ALA A 369 -13.39 9.09 -0.20
C ALA A 369 -11.94 8.82 0.26
N ASP A 370 -11.27 7.89 -0.38
CA ASP A 370 -9.86 7.53 -0.18
C ASP A 370 -9.33 6.80 -1.43
N LEU A 371 -8.04 6.45 -1.45
CA LEU A 371 -7.40 5.74 -2.56
C LEU A 371 -8.15 4.46 -2.98
N ARG A 372 -8.47 3.59 -2.02
CA ARG A 372 -9.08 2.28 -2.32
C ARG A 372 -10.56 2.41 -2.69
N ALA A 373 -11.24 3.41 -2.10
CA ALA A 373 -12.58 3.80 -2.51
C ALA A 373 -12.58 4.25 -3.98
N GLY A 374 -11.69 5.17 -4.36
CA GLY A 374 -11.58 5.62 -5.75
C GLY A 374 -11.27 4.48 -6.73
N THR A 375 -10.37 3.58 -6.35
CA THR A 375 -10.05 2.37 -7.13
C THR A 375 -11.29 1.48 -7.34
N ALA A 376 -12.09 1.27 -6.28
CA ALA A 376 -13.32 0.49 -6.38
C ALA A 376 -14.37 1.15 -7.29
N LEU A 377 -14.47 2.49 -7.24
CA LEU A 377 -15.37 3.25 -8.11
C LEU A 377 -14.95 3.16 -9.58
N ALA A 378 -13.63 3.16 -9.85
CA ALA A 378 -13.13 2.93 -11.21
C ALA A 378 -13.51 1.53 -11.72
N VAL A 379 -13.31 0.49 -10.90
CA VAL A 379 -13.72 -0.89 -11.24
C VAL A 379 -15.23 -0.99 -11.46
N ALA A 380 -16.05 -0.36 -10.60
CA ALA A 380 -17.50 -0.34 -10.75
C ALA A 380 -17.93 0.42 -12.00
N GLY A 381 -17.29 1.55 -12.32
CA GLY A 381 -17.54 2.36 -13.52
C GLY A 381 -17.31 1.57 -14.81
N LEU A 382 -16.28 0.71 -14.87
CA LEU A 382 -16.03 -0.19 -16.00
C LEU A 382 -17.20 -1.18 -16.25
N ALA A 383 -17.90 -1.57 -15.18
CA ALA A 383 -19.04 -2.49 -15.25
C ALA A 383 -20.39 -1.78 -15.49
N ALA A 384 -20.48 -0.49 -15.21
CA ALA A 384 -21.73 0.26 -15.23
C ALA A 384 -22.26 0.49 -16.65
N GLN A 385 -23.55 0.63 -16.79
CA GLN A 385 -24.19 1.09 -18.04
C GLN A 385 -24.16 2.63 -18.09
N GLY A 386 -23.70 3.19 -19.21
CA GLY A 386 -23.52 4.63 -19.37
C GLY A 386 -22.17 5.12 -18.83
N SER A 387 -22.09 6.38 -18.45
CA SER A 387 -20.85 7.02 -18.01
C SER A 387 -20.83 7.27 -16.51
N THR A 388 -19.71 6.95 -15.87
CA THR A 388 -19.43 7.24 -14.46
C THR A 388 -18.39 8.35 -14.39
N THR A 389 -18.68 9.41 -13.65
CA THR A 389 -17.72 10.49 -13.36
C THR A 389 -17.25 10.35 -11.92
N ILE A 390 -15.94 10.24 -11.72
CA ILE A 390 -15.32 10.10 -10.40
C ILE A 390 -14.65 11.43 -10.04
N GLU A 391 -15.08 12.01 -8.92
CA GLU A 391 -14.49 13.21 -8.33
C GLU A 391 -13.36 12.83 -7.34
N ASN A 392 -12.51 13.81 -6.98
CA ASN A 392 -11.35 13.63 -6.08
C ASN A 392 -10.32 12.62 -6.60
N VAL A 393 -10.05 12.64 -7.88
CA VAL A 393 -9.13 11.69 -8.56
C VAL A 393 -7.71 11.73 -7.97
N CYS A 394 -7.28 12.87 -7.44
CA CYS A 394 -6.00 13.01 -6.74
C CYS A 394 -5.79 11.97 -5.61
N LEU A 395 -6.89 11.42 -5.05
CA LEU A 395 -6.79 10.32 -4.09
C LEU A 395 -6.43 8.98 -4.75
N ILE A 396 -6.78 8.78 -6.03
CA ILE A 396 -6.41 7.59 -6.82
C ILE A 396 -4.93 7.68 -7.21
N ASP A 397 -4.45 8.87 -7.58
CA ASP A 397 -3.05 9.13 -7.95
C ASP A 397 -2.04 8.85 -6.84
N ARG A 398 -2.53 8.68 -5.61
CA ARG A 398 -1.72 8.24 -4.47
C ARG A 398 -1.24 6.80 -4.57
N GLY A 399 -1.86 5.96 -5.41
CA GLY A 399 -1.52 4.55 -5.45
C GLY A 399 -1.74 3.85 -6.79
N TRP A 400 -2.36 4.46 -7.79
CA TRP A 400 -2.54 3.87 -9.11
C TRP A 400 -1.92 4.77 -10.17
N GLN A 401 -0.73 4.40 -10.60
CA GLN A 401 0.05 5.13 -11.60
C GLN A 401 -0.54 4.95 -13.00
N ASP A 402 -0.69 6.07 -13.72
CA ASP A 402 -1.11 6.10 -15.13
C ASP A 402 -2.40 5.28 -15.38
N MET A 403 -3.37 5.37 -14.44
CA MET A 403 -4.59 4.54 -14.47
C MET A 403 -5.32 4.64 -15.80
N GLU A 404 -5.53 5.85 -16.30
CA GLU A 404 -6.28 6.10 -17.54
C GLU A 404 -5.57 5.52 -18.76
N GLU A 405 -4.27 5.72 -18.87
CA GLU A 405 -3.46 5.23 -19.98
C GLU A 405 -3.46 3.70 -20.02
N LYS A 406 -3.22 3.06 -18.86
CA LYS A 406 -3.17 1.61 -18.74
C LYS A 406 -4.52 0.94 -18.96
N LEU A 407 -5.61 1.51 -18.43
CA LEU A 407 -6.95 0.98 -18.68
C LEU A 407 -7.36 1.19 -20.15
N ARG A 408 -6.99 2.32 -20.75
CA ARG A 408 -7.24 2.58 -22.17
C ARG A 408 -6.49 1.60 -23.08
N SER A 409 -5.26 1.24 -22.71
CA SER A 409 -4.49 0.23 -23.47
C SER A 409 -5.13 -1.16 -23.42
N LEU A 410 -5.94 -1.44 -22.42
CA LEU A 410 -6.75 -2.67 -22.31
C LEU A 410 -8.12 -2.55 -23.00
N GLY A 411 -8.47 -1.41 -23.59
CA GLY A 411 -9.73 -1.18 -24.30
C GLY A 411 -10.81 -0.46 -23.50
N ALA A 412 -10.50 0.09 -22.33
CA ALA A 412 -11.44 0.95 -21.60
C ALA A 412 -11.61 2.31 -22.31
N GLU A 413 -12.82 2.85 -22.27
CA GLU A 413 -13.10 4.23 -22.64
C GLU A 413 -13.09 5.07 -21.35
N ILE A 414 -11.96 5.77 -21.16
CA ILE A 414 -11.66 6.51 -19.92
C ILE A 414 -10.92 7.80 -20.25
N GLU A 415 -11.33 8.91 -19.64
CA GLU A 415 -10.76 10.24 -19.85
C GLU A 415 -10.66 10.99 -18.52
N ARG A 416 -9.57 11.76 -18.34
CA ARG A 416 -9.43 12.74 -17.25
C ARG A 416 -9.89 14.10 -17.75
N GLU A 417 -10.76 14.74 -16.98
CA GLU A 417 -11.31 16.07 -17.23
C GLU A 417 -10.80 17.03 -16.14
N SER A 418 -10.32 18.22 -16.52
CA SER A 418 -9.78 19.26 -15.64
C SER A 418 -10.81 20.27 -15.17
#